data_f6101dc616b401202316b993038b6d77
#
_entry.id   f6101dc616b401202316b993038b6d77
#
_cell.length_a   1.000
_cell.length_b   1.000
_cell.length_c   1.000
_cell.angle_alpha   90.00
_cell.angle_beta   90.00
_cell.angle_gamma   90.00
#
_symmetry.space_group_name_H-M   'P 1'
#
loop_
_entity.id
_entity.type
_entity.pdbx_description
1 polymer ?
#
loop_
_entity_poly.entity_id
_entity_poly.type
_entity_poly.pdbx_seq_one_letter_code
_entity_poly.pdbx_strand_id
1 'polypeptide(L)'
;MRKLFIFDMDGTLFDTEPISAQIWKEVAKEKGYTIPEGVLQGVIGMGYAGGKEVFLQEIGADFPFDSLCAEKIRRQNEWYNAHPVPVKPGVKEILNHAKKWGIPCAVASSSPLIQIEILLNKAGLREYFSHLQSGESIKRGKPYPDIFLAVCKHFAVKPQDALVF
;
A
#
# COMPACT_ATOMS: atom_id res chain seq x y z
N MET A 1 24.99 8.76 -8.03
CA MET A 1 24.59 7.35 -7.82
C MET A 1 23.47 7.34 -6.77
N ARG A 2 22.42 6.57 -6.96
CA ARG A 2 21.31 6.50 -5.98
C ARG A 2 21.79 5.81 -4.71
N LYS A 3 21.38 6.33 -3.54
CA LYS A 3 21.85 5.86 -2.22
C LYS A 3 20.76 5.14 -1.43
N LEU A 4 19.50 5.18 -1.91
CA LEU A 4 18.34 4.61 -1.24
C LEU A 4 17.27 4.28 -2.28
N PHE A 5 16.68 3.08 -2.18
CA PHE A 5 15.49 2.69 -2.91
C PHE A 5 14.30 2.64 -1.95
N ILE A 6 13.23 3.31 -2.32
CA ILE A 6 11.99 3.35 -1.55
C ILE A 6 10.88 2.77 -2.43
N PHE A 7 10.20 1.76 -1.93
CA PHE A 7 9.14 1.08 -2.66
C PHE A 7 7.78 1.38 -2.03
N ASP A 8 6.83 1.76 -2.86
CA ASP A 8 5.43 1.58 -2.48
C ASP A 8 5.12 0.08 -2.40
N MET A 9 4.06 -0.28 -1.70
CA MET A 9 3.72 -1.69 -1.50
C MET A 9 2.62 -2.13 -2.48
N ASP A 10 1.44 -1.54 -2.33
CA ASP A 10 0.26 -1.94 -3.09
C ASP A 10 0.34 -1.44 -4.54
N GLY A 11 0.15 -2.35 -5.50
CA GLY A 11 0.31 -2.03 -6.92
C GLY A 11 1.77 -1.94 -7.40
N THR A 12 2.75 -1.91 -6.49
CA THR A 12 4.20 -1.82 -6.81
C THR A 12 4.96 -3.10 -6.46
N LEU A 13 5.02 -3.48 -5.20
CA LEU A 13 5.61 -4.77 -4.78
C LEU A 13 4.64 -5.91 -5.01
N PHE A 14 3.37 -5.68 -4.73
CA PHE A 14 2.30 -6.69 -4.79
C PHE A 14 1.17 -6.24 -5.71
N ASP A 15 0.61 -7.18 -6.45
CA ASP A 15 -0.58 -6.95 -7.29
C ASP A 15 -1.86 -7.12 -6.46
N THR A 16 -2.02 -6.27 -5.46
CA THR A 16 -3.10 -6.32 -4.46
C THR A 16 -4.36 -5.58 -4.89
N GLU A 17 -4.26 -4.67 -5.86
CA GLU A 17 -5.35 -3.81 -6.30
C GLU A 17 -6.57 -4.57 -6.85
N PRO A 18 -6.42 -5.60 -7.72
CA PRO A 18 -7.57 -6.36 -8.21
C PRO A 18 -8.32 -7.07 -7.08
N ILE A 19 -7.59 -7.61 -6.09
CA ILE A 19 -8.15 -8.29 -4.92
C ILE A 19 -8.93 -7.30 -4.06
N SER A 20 -8.32 -6.16 -3.78
CA SER A 20 -8.93 -5.08 -3.02
C SER A 20 -10.21 -4.58 -3.69
N ALA A 21 -10.19 -4.33 -5.01
CA ALA A 21 -11.33 -3.87 -5.78
C ALA A 21 -12.48 -4.89 -5.80
N GLN A 22 -12.16 -6.18 -5.96
CA GLN A 22 -13.16 -7.24 -5.93
C GLN A 22 -13.85 -7.30 -4.56
N ILE A 23 -13.09 -7.32 -3.47
CA ILE A 23 -13.64 -7.39 -2.11
C ILE A 23 -14.50 -6.16 -1.80
N TRP A 24 -14.07 -4.95 -2.22
CA TRP A 24 -14.89 -3.75 -2.09
C TRP A 24 -16.24 -3.89 -2.78
N LYS A 25 -16.28 -4.40 -4.02
CA LYS A 25 -17.52 -4.63 -4.76
C LYS A 25 -18.45 -5.63 -4.06
N GLU A 26 -17.87 -6.70 -3.50
CA GLU A 26 -18.62 -7.73 -2.79
C GLU A 26 -19.26 -7.19 -1.49
N VAL A 27 -18.47 -6.54 -0.62
CA VAL A 27 -18.99 -6.02 0.65
C VAL A 27 -20.03 -4.91 0.47
N ALA A 28 -19.84 -4.06 -0.56
CA ALA A 28 -20.81 -3.01 -0.87
C ALA A 28 -22.13 -3.61 -1.42
N LYS A 29 -22.02 -4.58 -2.33
CA LYS A 29 -23.19 -5.26 -2.93
C LYS A 29 -24.05 -5.95 -1.87
N GLU A 30 -23.47 -6.58 -0.88
CA GLU A 30 -24.20 -7.21 0.24
C GLU A 30 -25.02 -6.22 1.07
N LYS A 31 -24.66 -4.95 1.04
CA LYS A 31 -25.37 -3.84 1.70
C LYS A 31 -26.24 -3.02 0.75
N GLY A 32 -26.42 -3.50 -0.50
CA GLY A 32 -27.24 -2.84 -1.51
C GLY A 32 -26.58 -1.66 -2.23
N TYR A 33 -25.25 -1.48 -2.09
CA TYR A 33 -24.51 -0.43 -2.77
C TYR A 33 -23.78 -0.95 -4.00
N THR A 34 -23.63 -0.08 -4.99
CA THR A 34 -22.78 -0.31 -6.15
C THR A 34 -21.66 0.71 -6.14
N ILE A 35 -20.41 0.24 -6.20
CA ILE A 35 -19.24 1.12 -6.29
C ILE A 35 -18.85 1.26 -7.77
N PRO A 36 -18.89 2.48 -8.35
CA PRO A 36 -18.42 2.72 -9.70
C PRO A 36 -16.91 2.39 -9.84
N GLU A 37 -16.51 1.88 -10.99
CA GLU A 37 -15.11 1.52 -11.27
C GLU A 37 -14.15 2.71 -11.09
N GLY A 38 -14.58 3.92 -11.48
CA GLY A 38 -13.79 5.14 -11.32
C GLY A 38 -13.48 5.49 -9.87
N VAL A 39 -14.38 5.16 -8.93
CA VAL A 39 -14.16 5.36 -7.49
C VAL A 39 -13.02 4.45 -7.01
N LEU A 40 -13.05 3.16 -7.39
CA LEU A 40 -12.02 2.20 -7.00
C LEU A 40 -10.65 2.58 -7.55
N GLN A 41 -10.61 3.04 -8.80
CA GLN A 41 -9.36 3.53 -9.41
C GLN A 41 -8.86 4.82 -8.77
N GLY A 42 -9.77 5.73 -8.42
CA GLY A 42 -9.45 7.02 -7.82
C GLY A 42 -8.84 6.93 -6.42
N VAL A 43 -9.10 5.85 -5.69
CA VAL A 43 -8.58 5.67 -4.32
C VAL A 43 -7.29 4.85 -4.24
N ILE A 44 -6.76 4.37 -5.36
CA ILE A 44 -5.50 3.62 -5.40
C ILE A 44 -4.38 4.44 -4.76
N GLY A 45 -3.66 3.84 -3.83
CA GLY A 45 -2.55 4.48 -3.11
C GLY A 45 -2.96 5.48 -2.03
N MET A 46 -4.25 5.82 -1.92
CA MET A 46 -4.73 6.71 -0.86
C MET A 46 -4.79 6.00 0.50
N GLY A 47 -4.56 6.77 1.57
CA GLY A 47 -4.84 6.32 2.93
C GLY A 47 -6.33 6.36 3.25
N TYR A 48 -6.70 5.86 4.45
CA TYR A 48 -8.09 5.75 4.91
C TYR A 48 -8.90 7.04 4.76
N ALA A 49 -8.36 8.19 5.22
CA ALA A 49 -9.09 9.46 5.20
C ALA A 49 -9.36 9.95 3.77
N GLY A 50 -8.37 9.91 2.89
CA GLY A 50 -8.54 10.31 1.49
C GLY A 50 -9.50 9.38 0.74
N GLY A 51 -9.38 8.07 0.96
CA GLY A 51 -10.31 7.10 0.39
C GLY A 51 -11.74 7.35 0.85
N LYS A 52 -11.97 7.57 2.15
CA LYS A 52 -13.29 7.88 2.70
C LYS A 52 -13.91 9.11 2.04
N GLU A 53 -13.14 10.17 1.87
CA GLU A 53 -13.64 11.41 1.24
C GLU A 53 -14.13 11.15 -0.17
N VAL A 54 -13.35 10.43 -1.00
CA VAL A 54 -13.74 10.09 -2.37
C VAL A 54 -15.01 9.23 -2.40
N PHE A 55 -15.10 8.20 -1.55
CA PHE A 55 -16.31 7.36 -1.49
C PHE A 55 -17.54 8.14 -1.13
N LEU A 56 -17.48 9.04 -0.13
CA LEU A 56 -18.63 9.84 0.30
C LEU A 56 -19.02 10.89 -0.75
N GLN A 57 -18.07 11.45 -1.49
CA GLN A 57 -18.34 12.40 -2.57
C GLN A 57 -19.00 11.72 -3.78
N GLU A 58 -18.50 10.55 -4.18
CA GLU A 58 -18.93 9.90 -5.43
C GLU A 58 -20.15 8.98 -5.27
N ILE A 59 -20.35 8.39 -4.09
CA ILE A 59 -21.47 7.46 -3.85
C ILE A 59 -22.58 8.14 -3.06
N GLY A 60 -22.23 9.00 -2.09
CA GLY A 60 -23.16 9.72 -1.25
C GLY A 60 -22.76 9.72 0.22
N ALA A 61 -23.22 10.76 0.94
CA ALA A 61 -22.89 10.96 2.35
C ALA A 61 -23.40 9.84 3.27
N ASP A 62 -24.43 9.11 2.85
CA ASP A 62 -25.01 7.99 3.60
C ASP A 62 -24.30 6.66 3.38
N PHE A 63 -23.25 6.62 2.52
CA PHE A 63 -22.47 5.41 2.29
C PHE A 63 -21.75 5.01 3.58
N PRO A 64 -21.98 3.80 4.10
CA PRO A 64 -21.45 3.38 5.39
C PRO A 64 -19.97 2.96 5.29
N PHE A 65 -19.11 3.89 4.86
CA PHE A 65 -17.70 3.63 4.53
C PHE A 65 -16.96 2.92 5.66
N ASP A 66 -17.10 3.39 6.91
CA ASP A 66 -16.30 2.88 8.03
C ASP A 66 -16.56 1.37 8.28
N SER A 67 -17.83 0.98 8.28
CA SER A 67 -18.21 -0.42 8.50
C SER A 67 -17.84 -1.32 7.32
N LEU A 68 -18.02 -0.82 6.09
CA LEU A 68 -17.63 -1.58 4.88
C LEU A 68 -16.12 -1.67 4.73
N CYS A 69 -15.38 -0.63 5.08
CA CYS A 69 -13.93 -0.65 5.09
C CYS A 69 -13.39 -1.67 6.10
N ALA A 70 -13.94 -1.72 7.30
CA ALA A 70 -13.57 -2.70 8.31
C ALA A 70 -13.82 -4.14 7.82
N GLU A 71 -14.98 -4.40 7.22
CA GLU A 71 -15.33 -5.72 6.66
C GLU A 71 -14.45 -6.07 5.46
N LYS A 72 -14.17 -5.11 4.59
CA LYS A 72 -13.23 -5.28 3.46
C LYS A 72 -11.84 -5.66 3.97
N ILE A 73 -11.31 -4.99 4.98
CA ILE A 73 -10.00 -5.30 5.57
C ILE A 73 -9.99 -6.71 6.15
N ARG A 74 -11.07 -7.08 6.88
CA ARG A 74 -11.20 -8.44 7.45
C ARG A 74 -11.13 -9.50 6.36
N ARG A 75 -11.95 -9.39 5.29
CA ARG A 75 -11.97 -10.34 4.17
C ARG A 75 -10.65 -10.37 3.38
N GLN A 76 -10.03 -9.22 3.19
CA GLN A 76 -8.75 -9.13 2.53
C GLN A 76 -7.65 -9.86 3.30
N ASN A 77 -7.65 -9.74 4.63
CA ASN A 77 -6.73 -10.49 5.48
C ASN A 77 -6.99 -12.00 5.43
N GLU A 78 -8.25 -12.42 5.42
CA GLU A 78 -8.62 -13.84 5.23
C GLU A 78 -8.15 -14.36 3.88
N TRP A 79 -8.33 -13.56 2.82
CA TRP A 79 -7.84 -13.91 1.49
C TRP A 79 -6.32 -14.11 1.49
N TYR A 80 -5.56 -13.15 2.06
CA TYR A 80 -4.11 -13.27 2.17
C TYR A 80 -3.68 -14.45 3.05
N ASN A 81 -4.46 -14.83 4.06
CA ASN A 81 -4.16 -16.02 4.85
C ASN A 81 -4.30 -17.32 4.05
N ALA A 82 -5.28 -17.39 3.17
CA ALA A 82 -5.59 -18.57 2.37
C ALA A 82 -4.79 -18.70 1.06
N HIS A 83 -4.22 -17.59 0.55
CA HIS A 83 -3.57 -17.54 -0.77
C HIS A 83 -2.15 -16.98 -0.69
N PRO A 84 -1.28 -17.33 -1.66
CA PRO A 84 0.00 -16.65 -1.84
C PRO A 84 -0.20 -15.17 -2.14
N VAL A 85 0.69 -14.32 -1.62
CA VAL A 85 0.69 -12.89 -1.96
C VAL A 85 1.22 -12.71 -3.39
N PRO A 86 0.47 -12.06 -4.29
CA PRO A 86 0.89 -11.90 -5.68
C PRO A 86 2.00 -10.85 -5.80
N VAL A 87 3.24 -11.30 -5.90
CA VAL A 87 4.41 -10.43 -6.12
C VAL A 87 4.45 -10.00 -7.58
N LYS A 88 4.62 -8.70 -7.83
CA LYS A 88 4.72 -8.20 -9.20
C LYS A 88 6.01 -8.66 -9.90
N PRO A 89 5.96 -8.90 -11.22
CA PRO A 89 7.15 -9.24 -12.01
C PRO A 89 8.25 -8.18 -11.85
N GLY A 90 9.51 -8.59 -11.78
CA GLY A 90 10.66 -7.72 -11.66
C GLY A 90 11.01 -7.30 -10.22
N VAL A 91 10.14 -7.52 -9.23
CA VAL A 91 10.38 -7.12 -7.83
C VAL A 91 11.60 -7.82 -7.26
N LYS A 92 11.70 -9.15 -7.40
CA LYS A 92 12.85 -9.90 -6.87
C LYS A 92 14.15 -9.53 -7.57
N GLU A 93 14.08 -9.26 -8.86
CA GLU A 93 15.21 -8.86 -9.68
C GLU A 93 15.79 -7.51 -9.20
N ILE A 94 14.94 -6.50 -9.00
CA ILE A 94 15.40 -5.17 -8.54
C ILE A 94 15.91 -5.22 -7.09
N LEU A 95 15.28 -6.00 -6.22
CA LEU A 95 15.72 -6.17 -4.84
C LEU A 95 17.08 -6.88 -4.76
N ASN A 96 17.29 -7.94 -5.56
CA ASN A 96 18.58 -8.61 -5.67
C ASN A 96 19.65 -7.68 -6.25
N HIS A 97 19.29 -6.84 -7.20
CA HIS A 97 20.19 -5.83 -7.75
C HIS A 97 20.62 -4.82 -6.67
N ALA A 98 19.65 -4.29 -5.91
CA ALA A 98 19.93 -3.37 -4.80
C ALA A 98 20.87 -4.02 -3.77
N LYS A 99 20.60 -5.28 -3.38
CA LYS A 99 21.43 -6.06 -2.45
C LYS A 99 22.87 -6.22 -2.97
N LYS A 100 23.02 -6.57 -4.26
CA LYS A 100 24.34 -6.70 -4.90
C LYS A 100 25.14 -5.40 -4.90
N TRP A 101 24.47 -4.26 -5.01
CA TRP A 101 25.12 -2.94 -5.07
C TRP A 101 25.20 -2.25 -3.70
N GLY A 102 24.76 -2.92 -2.63
CA GLY A 102 24.77 -2.37 -1.28
C GLY A 102 23.84 -1.15 -1.10
N ILE A 103 22.78 -1.05 -1.93
CA ILE A 103 21.79 0.03 -1.86
C ILE A 103 20.71 -0.40 -0.85
N PRO A 104 20.54 0.33 0.27
CA PRO A 104 19.47 0.02 1.21
C PRO A 104 18.10 0.21 0.58
N CYS A 105 17.14 -0.67 0.96
CA CYS A 105 15.76 -0.62 0.52
C CYS A 105 14.83 -0.38 1.71
N ALA A 106 13.78 0.40 1.48
CA ALA A 106 12.71 0.65 2.42
C ALA A 106 11.34 0.52 1.75
N VAL A 107 10.33 0.19 2.53
CA VAL A 107 8.92 0.27 2.10
C VAL A 107 8.31 1.55 2.65
N ALA A 108 7.47 2.21 1.84
CA ALA A 108 6.65 3.36 2.22
C ALA A 108 5.21 3.13 1.75
N SER A 109 4.34 2.61 2.63
CA SER A 109 2.96 2.25 2.31
C SER A 109 1.95 2.98 3.17
N SER A 110 0.78 3.29 2.60
CA SER A 110 -0.37 3.82 3.36
C SER A 110 -1.00 2.79 4.30
N SER A 111 -0.64 1.51 4.17
CA SER A 111 -1.16 0.41 4.97
C SER A 111 -0.61 0.41 6.41
N PRO A 112 -1.34 -0.18 7.38
CA PRO A 112 -0.84 -0.41 8.74
C PRO A 112 0.47 -1.21 8.76
N LEU A 113 1.35 -0.88 9.71
CA LEU A 113 2.67 -1.51 9.80
C LEU A 113 2.59 -3.03 9.91
N ILE A 114 1.65 -3.53 10.71
CA ILE A 114 1.43 -4.97 10.88
C ILE A 114 1.08 -5.66 9.55
N GLN A 115 0.29 -5.01 8.69
CA GLN A 115 -0.06 -5.56 7.39
C GLN A 115 1.13 -5.57 6.43
N ILE A 116 1.95 -4.51 6.44
CA ILE A 116 3.19 -4.45 5.66
C ILE A 116 4.10 -5.63 6.03
N GLU A 117 4.30 -5.87 7.33
CA GLU A 117 5.12 -6.99 7.82
C GLU A 117 4.57 -8.35 7.42
N ILE A 118 3.25 -8.57 7.58
CA ILE A 118 2.62 -9.84 7.23
C ILE A 118 2.82 -10.15 5.73
N LEU A 119 2.53 -9.19 4.84
CA LEU A 119 2.63 -9.41 3.41
C LEU A 119 4.08 -9.65 2.97
N LEU A 120 5.03 -8.87 3.48
CA LEU A 120 6.45 -9.04 3.16
C LEU A 120 7.00 -10.39 3.64
N ASN A 121 6.63 -10.83 4.84
CA ASN A 121 7.03 -12.13 5.37
C ASN A 121 6.43 -13.28 4.54
N LYS A 122 5.13 -13.24 4.22
CA LYS A 122 4.48 -14.25 3.40
C LYS A 122 5.06 -14.34 1.98
N ALA A 123 5.48 -13.21 1.42
CA ALA A 123 6.11 -13.17 0.10
C ALA A 123 7.62 -13.56 0.12
N GLY A 124 8.22 -13.73 1.31
CA GLY A 124 9.65 -13.97 1.46
C GLY A 124 10.50 -12.77 1.03
N LEU A 125 9.97 -11.55 1.21
CA LEU A 125 10.65 -10.31 0.82
C LEU A 125 11.11 -9.46 2.00
N ARG A 126 10.73 -9.81 3.25
CA ARG A 126 11.00 -8.99 4.43
C ARG A 126 12.49 -8.66 4.63
N GLU A 127 13.36 -9.63 4.36
CA GLU A 127 14.81 -9.49 4.56
C GLU A 127 15.49 -8.46 3.65
N TYR A 128 14.86 -8.08 2.54
CA TYR A 128 15.41 -7.07 1.63
C TYR A 128 15.27 -5.65 2.16
N PHE A 129 14.38 -5.42 3.12
CA PHE A 129 14.02 -4.09 3.58
C PHE A 129 14.60 -3.80 4.97
N SER A 130 15.44 -2.79 5.07
CA SER A 130 16.03 -2.32 6.32
C SER A 130 15.11 -1.37 7.09
N HIS A 131 14.06 -0.82 6.46
CA HIS A 131 13.07 0.03 7.11
C HIS A 131 11.68 -0.13 6.49
N LEU A 132 10.66 -0.09 7.32
CA LEU A 132 9.24 -0.09 6.92
C LEU A 132 8.59 1.18 7.47
N GLN A 133 8.05 2.00 6.57
CA GLN A 133 7.34 3.21 6.91
C GLN A 133 5.86 3.03 6.61
N SER A 134 5.05 3.01 7.66
CA SER A 134 3.58 3.03 7.55
C SER A 134 3.05 4.47 7.48
N GLY A 135 1.96 4.64 6.75
CA GLY A 135 1.20 5.88 6.70
C GLY A 135 0.52 6.25 8.03
N GLU A 136 0.36 5.30 8.96
CA GLU A 136 -0.24 5.55 10.28
C GLU A 136 0.51 6.61 11.10
N SER A 137 1.82 6.73 10.90
CA SER A 137 2.67 7.71 11.60
C SER A 137 2.86 9.03 10.82
N ILE A 138 2.20 9.17 9.66
CA ILE A 138 2.36 10.31 8.75
C ILE A 138 1.17 11.24 8.84
N LYS A 139 1.45 12.54 9.05
CA LYS A 139 0.41 13.55 9.21
C LYS A 139 -0.40 13.79 7.93
N ARG A 140 0.28 13.85 6.78
CA ARG A 140 -0.35 14.02 5.46
C ARG A 140 -0.03 12.81 4.60
N GLY A 141 -1.06 11.99 4.36
CA GLY A 141 -0.93 10.80 3.50
C GLY A 141 -0.68 11.15 2.03
N LYS A 142 -0.44 10.14 1.21
CA LYS A 142 -0.33 10.29 -0.25
C LYS A 142 -1.58 10.99 -0.80
N PRO A 143 -1.47 11.95 -1.73
CA PRO A 143 -0.32 12.19 -2.63
C PRO A 143 0.78 13.12 -2.07
N TYR A 144 0.69 13.56 -0.83
CA TYR A 144 1.78 14.34 -0.21
C TYR A 144 3.05 13.48 -0.07
N PRO A 145 4.25 14.11 -0.20
CA PRO A 145 5.52 13.37 -0.19
C PRO A 145 6.00 12.99 1.22
N ASP A 146 5.25 13.30 2.25
CA ASP A 146 5.67 13.25 3.65
C ASP A 146 6.19 11.86 4.06
N ILE A 147 5.56 10.78 3.57
CA ILE A 147 5.98 9.41 3.86
C ILE A 147 7.37 9.10 3.28
N PHE A 148 7.65 9.54 2.07
CA PHE A 148 8.94 9.34 1.41
C PHE A 148 10.03 10.19 2.05
N LEU A 149 9.69 11.42 2.45
CA LEU A 149 10.60 12.32 3.17
C LEU A 149 10.95 11.76 4.55
N ALA A 150 10.00 11.12 5.24
CA ALA A 150 10.26 10.44 6.51
C ALA A 150 11.29 9.31 6.34
N VAL A 151 11.17 8.50 5.28
CA VAL A 151 12.15 7.46 4.95
C VAL A 151 13.52 8.07 4.63
N CYS A 152 13.58 9.11 3.81
CA CYS A 152 14.83 9.81 3.50
C CYS A 152 15.51 10.34 4.77
N LYS A 153 14.73 10.90 5.70
CA LYS A 153 15.22 11.38 7.00
C LYS A 153 15.78 10.23 7.85
N HIS A 154 15.09 9.09 7.90
CA HIS A 154 15.54 7.90 8.65
C HIS A 154 16.93 7.44 8.20
N PHE A 155 17.19 7.43 6.90
CA PHE A 155 18.48 7.03 6.35
C PHE A 155 19.52 8.17 6.23
N ALA A 156 19.18 9.39 6.66
CA ALA A 156 20.01 10.58 6.46
C ALA A 156 20.41 10.80 4.98
N VAL A 157 19.53 10.44 4.04
CA VAL A 157 19.72 10.58 2.59
C VAL A 157 18.92 11.78 2.09
N LYS A 158 19.52 12.59 1.22
CA LYS A 158 18.81 13.69 0.58
C LYS A 158 17.78 13.14 -0.42
N PRO A 159 16.58 13.75 -0.56
CA PRO A 159 15.54 13.25 -1.47
C PRO A 159 16.00 13.02 -2.92
N GLN A 160 16.88 13.91 -3.45
CA GLN A 160 17.42 13.75 -4.79
C GLN A 160 18.35 12.56 -4.97
N ASP A 161 18.85 11.98 -3.88
CA ASP A 161 19.71 10.77 -3.88
C ASP A 161 18.90 9.47 -3.70
N ALA A 162 17.59 9.58 -3.38
CA ALA A 162 16.68 8.46 -3.31
C ALA A 162 16.02 8.19 -4.67
N LEU A 163 15.57 6.96 -4.87
CA LEU A 163 14.70 6.55 -5.97
C LEU A 163 13.44 5.92 -5.38
N VAL A 164 12.28 6.39 -5.82
CA VAL A 164 10.97 5.87 -5.42
C VAL A 164 10.37 5.09 -6.58
N PHE A 165 9.87 3.91 -6.28
CA PHE A 165 9.15 3.04 -7.20
C PHE A 165 7.67 3.02 -6.84
#